data_cdea6ffb887f0c690802ddf52d49fe70
#
_entry.id   cdea6ffb887f0c690802ddf52d49fe70
#
_cell.length_a   1.000
_cell.length_b   1.000
_cell.length_c   1.000
_cell.angle_alpha   90.00
_cell.angle_beta   90.00
_cell.angle_gamma   90.00
#
_symmetry.space_group_name_H-M   'P 1'
#
loop_
_entity.id
_entity.type
_entity.pdbx_description
1 polymer ?
#
loop_
_entity_poly.entity_id
_entity_poly.type
_entity_poly.pdbx_seq_one_letter_code
_entity_poly.pdbx_strand_id
1 'polypeptide(L)'
;NALSFLTDRFLSAVNASEVSGAVFLDLTKAFDLVNHSILLNKLYVYLKDSESLPFFKSYLADRTQRVYLHGSYSYEGKVLCGVPQGSVLGPILFCLYINDLPLHITDKSVQCHMLADDTTIETHSSQFPDLQHSLQTALSDISAWCKHNHMVINPRKSKSMVITTRQKHQISSSSLSLDIEGNKVEQVQSHKLSGLTIDDSLRWQPQIEQLCKRISKNLFLLSRLQSVISFEARK
;
A
#
# COMPACT_ATOMS: atom_id res chain seq x y z
N ASN A 1 13.06 7.87 3.30
CA ASN A 1 12.21 7.05 2.43
C ASN A 1 11.50 6.01 3.30
N ALA A 2 10.16 5.84 3.13
CA ALA A 2 9.35 4.93 3.95
C ALA A 2 9.90 3.49 3.94
N LEU A 3 10.36 3.02 2.78
CA LEU A 3 10.91 1.67 2.65
C LEU A 3 12.23 1.48 3.41
N SER A 4 13.15 2.48 3.37
CA SER A 4 14.38 2.43 4.16
C SER A 4 14.06 2.37 5.65
N PHE A 5 13.13 3.19 6.10
CA PHE A 5 12.72 3.21 7.50
C PHE A 5 12.13 1.87 7.94
N LEU A 6 11.24 1.27 7.13
CA LEU A 6 10.66 -0.04 7.39
C LEU A 6 11.74 -1.13 7.46
N THR A 7 12.70 -1.12 6.51
CA THR A 7 13.82 -2.08 6.50
C THR A 7 14.71 -1.93 7.73
N ASP A 8 15.03 -0.70 8.12
CA ASP A 8 15.85 -0.41 9.32
C ASP A 8 15.17 -0.91 10.60
N ARG A 9 13.85 -0.79 10.69
CA ARG A 9 13.08 -1.33 11.82
C ARG A 9 13.15 -2.86 11.88
N PHE A 10 12.95 -3.53 10.75
CA PHE A 10 13.10 -4.99 10.70
C PHE A 10 14.50 -5.45 11.09
N LEU A 11 15.53 -4.79 10.59
CA LEU A 11 16.92 -5.09 10.96
C LEU A 11 17.19 -4.83 12.44
N SER A 12 16.65 -3.75 12.99
CA SER A 12 16.79 -3.42 14.41
C SER A 12 16.13 -4.48 15.31
N ALA A 13 14.93 -4.94 14.96
CA ALA A 13 14.25 -6.01 15.69
C ALA A 13 15.01 -7.34 15.59
N VAL A 14 15.51 -7.69 14.41
CA VAL A 14 16.37 -8.88 14.23
C VAL A 14 17.63 -8.81 15.10
N ASN A 15 18.29 -7.66 15.16
CA ASN A 15 19.48 -7.43 16.01
C ASN A 15 19.14 -7.52 17.51
N ALA A 16 17.94 -7.08 17.90
CA ALA A 16 17.44 -7.21 19.27
C ALA A 16 16.96 -8.65 19.60
N SER A 17 17.10 -9.59 18.67
CA SER A 17 16.59 -10.95 18.81
C SER A 17 15.06 -11.00 19.00
N GLU A 18 14.33 -10.07 18.42
CA GLU A 18 12.87 -10.05 18.35
C GLU A 18 12.36 -10.61 17.03
N VAL A 19 11.07 -10.86 16.97
CA VAL A 19 10.34 -11.25 15.76
C VAL A 19 9.52 -10.06 15.30
N SER A 20 9.62 -9.69 14.03
CA SER A 20 8.78 -8.68 13.44
C SER A 20 7.63 -9.31 12.68
N GLY A 21 6.45 -8.71 12.79
CA GLY A 21 5.30 -9.01 11.96
C GLY A 21 4.90 -7.81 11.13
N ALA A 22 4.59 -8.03 9.88
CA ALA A 22 4.10 -6.99 8.99
C ALA A 22 2.81 -7.44 8.31
N VAL A 23 1.91 -6.49 8.06
CA VAL A 23 0.74 -6.70 7.20
C VAL A 23 0.73 -5.64 6.12
N PHE A 24 0.68 -6.08 4.88
CA PHE A 24 0.58 -5.26 3.68
C PHE A 24 -0.89 -5.21 3.27
N LEU A 25 -1.50 -4.06 3.38
CA LEU A 25 -2.92 -3.85 3.11
C LEU A 25 -3.13 -3.33 1.69
N ASP A 26 -4.08 -3.93 0.98
CA ASP A 26 -4.55 -3.47 -0.34
C ASP A 26 -5.93 -2.85 -0.18
N LEU A 27 -6.08 -1.60 -0.57
CA LEU A 27 -7.37 -0.92 -0.60
C LEU A 27 -8.03 -1.08 -1.96
N THR A 28 -9.26 -1.59 -1.97
CA THR A 28 -10.01 -1.79 -3.22
C THR A 28 -10.38 -0.45 -3.83
N LYS A 29 -9.94 -0.20 -5.08
CA LYS A 29 -10.29 1.03 -5.83
C LYS A 29 -10.14 2.30 -5.00
N ALA A 30 -9.04 2.43 -4.26
CA ALA A 30 -8.82 3.46 -3.26
C ALA A 30 -9.14 4.87 -3.75
N PHE A 31 -8.65 5.25 -4.93
CA PHE A 31 -8.91 6.55 -5.55
C PHE A 31 -10.37 6.76 -5.98
N ASP A 32 -11.06 5.70 -6.36
CA ASP A 32 -12.44 5.76 -6.89
C ASP A 32 -13.49 5.80 -5.76
N LEU A 33 -13.12 5.37 -4.55
CA LEU A 33 -14.03 5.29 -3.40
C LEU A 33 -13.98 6.53 -2.50
N VAL A 34 -13.13 7.51 -2.76
CA VAL A 34 -13.03 8.72 -1.96
C VAL A 34 -14.39 9.42 -1.87
N ASN A 35 -14.97 9.48 -0.68
CA ASN A 35 -16.23 10.18 -0.45
C ASN A 35 -16.01 11.68 -0.41
N HIS A 36 -16.68 12.43 -1.30
CA HIS A 36 -16.48 13.87 -1.46
C HIS A 36 -16.84 14.67 -0.20
N SER A 37 -17.90 14.28 0.51
CA SER A 37 -18.32 14.98 1.74
C SER A 37 -17.30 14.80 2.86
N ILE A 38 -16.80 13.58 3.06
CA ILE A 38 -15.75 13.29 4.05
C ILE A 38 -14.46 14.03 3.68
N LEU A 39 -14.06 13.98 2.40
CA LEU A 39 -12.88 14.69 1.92
C LEU A 39 -12.96 16.20 2.20
N LEU A 40 -14.10 16.83 1.87
CA LEU A 40 -14.30 18.26 2.10
C LEU A 40 -14.25 18.62 3.60
N ASN A 41 -14.81 17.76 4.47
CA ASN A 41 -14.70 17.94 5.92
C ASN A 41 -13.23 17.86 6.40
N LYS A 42 -12.48 16.89 5.92
CA LYS A 42 -11.05 16.75 6.24
C LYS A 42 -10.24 17.95 5.71
N LEU A 43 -10.51 18.38 4.49
CA LEU A 43 -9.87 19.57 3.90
C LEU A 43 -10.14 20.83 4.74
N TYR A 44 -11.37 21.00 5.23
CA TYR A 44 -11.71 22.12 6.12
C TYR A 44 -10.84 22.12 7.39
N VAL A 45 -10.63 20.94 7.98
CA VAL A 45 -9.79 20.79 9.18
C VAL A 45 -8.31 21.06 8.88
N TYR A 46 -7.79 20.57 7.75
CA TYR A 46 -6.38 20.72 7.40
C TYR A 46 -6.02 22.15 6.97
N LEU A 47 -6.87 22.78 6.16
CA LEU A 47 -6.59 24.09 5.61
C LEU A 47 -6.82 25.22 6.63
N LYS A 48 -7.63 24.96 7.67
CA LYS A 48 -8.06 26.00 8.64
C LYS A 48 -8.57 27.30 7.98
N ASP A 49 -8.94 27.19 6.72
CA ASP A 49 -9.33 28.28 5.85
C ASP A 49 -10.61 27.92 5.10
N SER A 50 -11.59 28.77 5.21
CA SER A 50 -12.86 28.60 4.52
C SER A 50 -12.83 29.11 3.07
N GLU A 51 -11.84 29.92 2.68
CA GLU A 51 -11.80 30.57 1.37
C GLU A 51 -11.41 29.62 0.24
N SER A 52 -10.53 28.64 0.53
CA SER A 52 -10.11 27.63 -0.45
C SER A 52 -11.12 26.48 -0.64
N LEU A 53 -12.01 26.26 0.32
CA LEU A 53 -12.95 25.15 0.29
C LEU A 53 -13.95 25.19 -0.89
N PRO A 54 -14.49 26.37 -1.30
CA PRO A 54 -15.36 26.47 -2.49
C PRO A 54 -14.69 25.99 -3.77
N PHE A 55 -13.37 26.21 -3.92
CA PHE A 55 -12.60 25.70 -5.05
C PHE A 55 -12.64 24.16 -5.09
N PHE A 56 -12.32 23.48 -3.98
CA PHE A 56 -12.35 22.00 -3.93
C PHE A 56 -13.76 21.45 -4.11
N LYS A 57 -14.77 22.11 -3.55
CA LYS A 57 -16.18 21.77 -3.76
C LYS A 57 -16.55 21.85 -5.23
N SER A 58 -16.20 22.92 -5.92
CA SER A 58 -16.43 23.08 -7.36
C SER A 58 -15.63 22.09 -8.18
N TYR A 59 -14.38 21.82 -7.79
CA TYR A 59 -13.53 20.84 -8.47
C TYR A 59 -14.10 19.43 -8.46
N LEU A 60 -14.78 19.03 -7.40
CA LEU A 60 -15.37 17.69 -7.22
C LEU A 60 -16.82 17.60 -7.70
N ALA A 61 -17.54 18.74 -7.76
CA ALA A 61 -18.97 18.78 -8.09
C ALA A 61 -19.23 18.60 -9.59
N ASP A 62 -20.42 18.09 -9.89
CA ASP A 62 -21.02 17.99 -11.23
C ASP A 62 -20.14 17.35 -12.30
N ARG A 63 -19.24 16.48 -11.88
CA ARG A 63 -18.40 15.71 -12.81
C ARG A 63 -19.16 14.57 -13.42
N THR A 64 -18.88 14.36 -14.70
CA THR A 64 -19.44 13.24 -15.47
C THR A 64 -18.33 12.47 -16.16
N GLN A 65 -18.63 11.22 -16.51
CA GLN A 65 -17.71 10.35 -17.25
C GLN A 65 -18.44 9.57 -18.34
N ARG A 66 -17.72 9.22 -19.40
CA ARG A 66 -18.18 8.35 -20.47
C ARG A 66 -17.09 7.34 -20.80
N VAL A 67 -17.49 6.15 -21.20
CA VAL A 67 -16.58 5.14 -21.74
C VAL A 67 -16.54 5.30 -23.25
N TYR A 68 -15.34 5.37 -23.82
CA TYR A 68 -15.10 5.35 -25.26
C TYR A 68 -14.55 3.99 -25.67
N LEU A 69 -15.28 3.30 -26.58
CA LEU A 69 -14.86 1.99 -27.07
C LEU A 69 -15.23 1.86 -28.56
N HIS A 70 -14.29 1.45 -29.39
CA HIS A 70 -14.50 1.20 -30.82
C HIS A 70 -15.23 2.34 -31.58
N GLY A 71 -14.86 3.59 -31.32
CA GLY A 71 -15.45 4.75 -32.02
C GLY A 71 -16.79 5.23 -31.45
N SER A 72 -17.33 4.60 -30.40
CA SER A 72 -18.59 4.93 -29.77
C SER A 72 -18.44 5.33 -28.32
N TYR A 73 -19.27 6.29 -27.86
CA TYR A 73 -19.34 6.70 -26.46
C TYR A 73 -20.53 6.04 -25.74
N SER A 74 -20.31 5.68 -24.49
CA SER A 74 -21.42 5.30 -23.60
C SER A 74 -22.29 6.50 -23.25
N TYR A 75 -23.43 6.24 -22.63
CA TYR A 75 -24.18 7.28 -21.92
C TYR A 75 -23.30 7.94 -20.85
N GLU A 76 -23.63 9.18 -20.56
CA GLU A 76 -22.97 9.97 -19.54
C GLU A 76 -23.38 9.51 -18.14
N GLY A 77 -22.39 9.19 -17.30
CA GLY A 77 -22.58 8.81 -15.90
C GLY A 77 -22.07 9.91 -14.97
N LYS A 78 -22.83 10.25 -13.93
CA LYS A 78 -22.38 11.16 -12.88
C LYS A 78 -21.29 10.50 -12.01
N VAL A 79 -20.24 11.27 -11.65
CA VAL A 79 -19.21 10.85 -10.72
C VAL A 79 -19.59 11.34 -9.32
N LEU A 80 -20.03 10.41 -8.46
CA LEU A 80 -20.53 10.71 -7.11
C LEU A 80 -19.46 10.55 -6.02
N CYS A 81 -18.35 9.88 -6.32
CA CYS A 81 -17.22 9.63 -5.44
C CYS A 81 -15.95 9.49 -6.25
N GLY A 82 -14.82 9.44 -5.57
CA GLY A 82 -13.51 9.30 -6.16
C GLY A 82 -12.85 10.63 -6.51
N VAL A 83 -11.54 10.56 -6.67
CA VAL A 83 -10.73 11.68 -7.15
C VAL A 83 -10.29 11.41 -8.60
N PRO A 84 -10.24 12.44 -9.47
CA PRO A 84 -9.92 12.23 -10.87
C PRO A 84 -8.53 11.62 -11.06
N GLN A 85 -8.48 10.39 -11.58
CA GLN A 85 -7.23 9.74 -11.93
C GLN A 85 -6.55 10.48 -13.11
N GLY A 86 -5.22 10.63 -13.03
CA GLY A 86 -4.45 11.39 -14.01
C GLY A 86 -4.47 12.92 -13.82
N SER A 87 -5.20 13.43 -12.83
CA SER A 87 -5.12 14.84 -12.44
C SER A 87 -3.96 15.10 -11.47
N VAL A 88 -3.46 16.32 -11.43
CA VAL A 88 -2.42 16.74 -10.48
C VAL A 88 -2.92 16.70 -9.03
N LEU A 89 -4.18 17.07 -8.80
CA LEU A 89 -4.76 17.13 -7.46
C LEU A 89 -5.22 15.76 -6.93
N GLY A 90 -5.56 14.81 -7.79
CA GLY A 90 -6.09 13.50 -7.38
C GLY A 90 -5.22 12.79 -6.32
N PRO A 91 -3.92 12.57 -6.56
CA PRO A 91 -3.04 11.94 -5.58
C PRO A 91 -2.93 12.73 -4.27
N ILE A 92 -2.89 14.06 -4.34
CA ILE A 92 -2.79 14.92 -3.15
C ILE A 92 -4.06 14.81 -2.30
N LEU A 93 -5.23 14.89 -2.94
CA LEU A 93 -6.52 14.76 -2.27
C LEU A 93 -6.70 13.37 -1.63
N PHE A 94 -6.23 12.33 -2.30
CA PHE A 94 -6.23 10.99 -1.73
C PHE A 94 -5.30 10.89 -0.51
N CYS A 95 -4.07 11.40 -0.59
CA CYS A 95 -3.15 11.45 0.55
C CYS A 95 -3.76 12.20 1.75
N LEU A 96 -4.41 13.33 1.53
CA LEU A 96 -5.11 14.08 2.58
C LEU A 96 -6.30 13.29 3.16
N TYR A 97 -6.97 12.49 2.31
CA TYR A 97 -8.10 11.68 2.75
C TYR A 97 -7.70 10.58 3.72
N ILE A 98 -6.57 9.90 3.48
CA ILE A 98 -6.13 8.77 4.31
C ILE A 98 -5.17 9.17 5.44
N ASN A 99 -4.74 10.42 5.50
CA ASN A 99 -3.67 10.89 6.39
C ASN A 99 -3.94 10.68 7.89
N ASP A 100 -5.18 10.61 8.29
CA ASP A 100 -5.59 10.38 9.67
C ASP A 100 -5.69 8.90 10.08
N LEU A 101 -5.57 7.96 9.14
CA LEU A 101 -5.65 6.53 9.42
C LEU A 101 -4.68 6.07 10.53
N PRO A 102 -3.38 6.46 10.55
CA PRO A 102 -2.47 6.02 11.61
C PRO A 102 -2.87 6.52 13.00
N LEU A 103 -3.61 7.62 13.09
CA LEU A 103 -4.07 8.18 14.37
C LEU A 103 -5.15 7.33 15.04
N HIS A 104 -5.81 6.46 14.28
CA HIS A 104 -6.86 5.58 14.75
C HIS A 104 -6.34 4.23 15.28
N ILE A 105 -5.06 3.92 15.06
CA ILE A 105 -4.44 2.72 15.62
C ILE A 105 -4.19 2.95 17.10
N THR A 106 -4.87 2.14 17.92
CA THR A 106 -4.85 2.28 19.39
C THR A 106 -3.58 1.72 20.00
N ASP A 107 -3.08 0.61 19.48
CA ASP A 107 -1.83 -0.02 19.92
C ASP A 107 -0.60 0.77 19.43
N LYS A 108 0.08 1.45 20.34
CA LYS A 108 1.23 2.32 20.04
C LYS A 108 2.52 1.54 19.71
N SER A 109 2.53 0.23 19.94
CA SER A 109 3.64 -0.63 19.49
C SER A 109 3.62 -0.85 17.97
N VAL A 110 2.44 -0.69 17.34
CA VAL A 110 2.25 -0.84 15.90
C VAL A 110 2.58 0.46 15.18
N GLN A 111 3.45 0.37 14.17
CA GLN A 111 3.74 1.48 13.28
C GLN A 111 2.98 1.29 11.96
N CYS A 112 2.51 2.41 11.41
CA CYS A 112 1.79 2.43 10.13
C CYS A 112 2.57 3.26 9.12
N HIS A 113 2.93 2.64 8.01
CA HIS A 113 3.66 3.24 6.90
C HIS A 113 2.74 3.31 5.69
N MET A 114 2.55 4.49 5.15
CA MET A 114 1.70 4.71 3.99
C MET A 114 2.50 5.31 2.83
N LEU A 115 2.29 4.77 1.64
CA LEU A 115 2.78 5.33 0.39
C LEU A 115 1.63 5.30 -0.63
N ALA A 116 0.90 6.40 -0.74
CA ALA A 116 -0.40 6.47 -1.40
C ALA A 116 -1.36 5.40 -0.84
N ASP A 117 -1.86 4.49 -1.66
CA ASP A 117 -2.76 3.39 -1.28
C ASP A 117 -2.03 2.19 -0.66
N ASP A 118 -0.71 2.06 -0.87
CA ASP A 118 0.11 1.03 -0.22
C ASP A 118 0.23 1.33 1.28
N THR A 119 -0.50 0.60 2.11
CA THR A 119 -0.48 0.73 3.57
C THR A 119 0.16 -0.50 4.20
N THR A 120 1.18 -0.30 5.01
CA THR A 120 1.86 -1.36 5.74
C THR A 120 1.82 -1.06 7.23
N ILE A 121 1.33 -2.01 8.04
CA ILE A 121 1.49 -1.98 9.49
C ILE A 121 2.54 -2.98 9.90
N GLU A 122 3.33 -2.62 10.91
CA GLU A 122 4.36 -3.50 11.45
C GLU A 122 4.51 -3.31 12.95
N THR A 123 4.91 -4.37 13.62
CA THR A 123 5.33 -4.38 15.01
C THR A 123 6.35 -5.48 15.25
N HIS A 124 7.03 -5.45 16.40
CA HIS A 124 7.98 -6.47 16.80
C HIS A 124 7.80 -6.81 18.27
N SER A 125 8.09 -8.06 18.61
CA SER A 125 8.02 -8.56 19.99
C SER A 125 8.93 -9.77 20.17
N SER A 126 9.36 -9.98 21.40
CA SER A 126 10.02 -11.22 21.80
C SER A 126 9.04 -12.40 21.92
N GLN A 127 7.75 -12.10 22.09
CA GLN A 127 6.66 -13.08 22.25
C GLN A 127 5.74 -13.07 21.05
N PHE A 128 5.60 -14.21 20.39
CA PHE A 128 4.77 -14.35 19.20
C PHE A 128 3.27 -14.08 19.43
N PRO A 129 2.66 -14.49 20.55
CA PRO A 129 1.27 -14.17 20.86
C PRO A 129 1.00 -12.65 20.96
N ASP A 130 1.92 -11.90 21.56
CA ASP A 130 1.79 -10.44 21.69
C ASP A 130 1.86 -9.78 20.31
N LEU A 131 2.81 -10.23 19.47
CA LEU A 131 2.93 -9.78 18.09
C LEU A 131 1.63 -9.96 17.31
N GLN A 132 1.03 -11.15 17.40
CA GLN A 132 -0.23 -11.47 16.73
C GLN A 132 -1.37 -10.63 17.27
N HIS A 133 -1.46 -10.45 18.59
CA HIS A 133 -2.50 -9.67 19.24
C HIS A 133 -2.44 -8.20 18.79
N SER A 134 -1.25 -7.59 18.82
CA SER A 134 -1.05 -6.19 18.40
C SER A 134 -1.43 -5.97 16.95
N LEU A 135 -1.01 -6.86 16.03
CA LEU A 135 -1.38 -6.77 14.62
C LEU A 135 -2.89 -6.95 14.40
N GLN A 136 -3.52 -7.89 15.12
CA GLN A 136 -4.96 -8.10 15.00
C GLN A 136 -5.76 -6.91 15.52
N THR A 137 -5.34 -6.30 16.62
CA THR A 137 -5.96 -5.07 17.15
C THR A 137 -5.86 -3.94 16.13
N ALA A 138 -4.68 -3.69 15.58
CA ALA A 138 -4.49 -2.68 14.55
C ALA A 138 -5.32 -2.94 13.28
N LEU A 139 -5.46 -4.19 12.84
CA LEU A 139 -6.34 -4.55 11.72
C LEU A 139 -7.80 -4.24 12.01
N SER A 140 -8.26 -4.47 13.25
CA SER A 140 -9.62 -4.13 13.68
C SER A 140 -9.86 -2.63 13.67
N ASP A 141 -8.89 -1.84 14.16
CA ASP A 141 -8.94 -0.38 14.15
C ASP A 141 -8.98 0.18 12.73
N ILE A 142 -8.13 -0.35 11.83
CA ILE A 142 -8.09 0.05 10.42
C ILE A 142 -9.40 -0.33 9.71
N SER A 143 -9.96 -1.51 9.99
CA SER A 143 -11.25 -1.92 9.44
C SER A 143 -12.38 -0.99 9.88
N ALA A 144 -12.37 -0.58 11.16
CA ALA A 144 -13.34 0.40 11.67
C ALA A 144 -13.16 1.77 10.99
N TRP A 145 -11.92 2.25 10.84
CA TRP A 145 -11.62 3.48 10.11
C TRP A 145 -12.09 3.41 8.66
N CYS A 146 -11.81 2.30 7.97
CA CYS A 146 -12.24 2.08 6.59
C CYS A 146 -13.77 2.18 6.44
N LYS A 147 -14.53 1.55 7.35
CA LYS A 147 -16.00 1.65 7.36
C LYS A 147 -16.49 3.09 7.49
N HIS A 148 -15.92 3.84 8.43
CA HIS A 148 -16.28 5.26 8.65
C HIS A 148 -15.92 6.15 7.46
N ASN A 149 -14.85 5.82 6.74
CA ASN A 149 -14.38 6.57 5.59
C ASN A 149 -14.82 5.98 4.24
N HIS A 150 -15.79 5.07 4.22
CA HIS A 150 -16.29 4.42 2.99
C HIS A 150 -15.19 3.80 2.12
N MET A 151 -14.12 3.33 2.77
CA MET A 151 -13.03 2.59 2.12
C MET A 151 -13.22 1.08 2.32
N VAL A 152 -12.66 0.30 1.43
CA VAL A 152 -12.78 -1.17 1.48
C VAL A 152 -11.39 -1.81 1.39
N ILE A 153 -11.04 -2.58 2.42
CA ILE A 153 -9.84 -3.41 2.37
C ILE A 153 -10.11 -4.64 1.50
N ASN A 154 -9.12 -5.08 0.72
CA ASN A 154 -9.17 -6.32 -0.02
C ASN A 154 -8.42 -7.44 0.74
N PRO A 155 -9.11 -8.31 1.49
CA PRO A 155 -8.43 -9.34 2.29
C PRO A 155 -7.65 -10.35 1.45
N ARG A 156 -8.10 -10.62 0.21
CA ARG A 156 -7.45 -11.59 -0.70
C ARG A 156 -6.11 -11.10 -1.21
N LYS A 157 -5.96 -9.78 -1.40
CA LYS A 157 -4.72 -9.16 -1.86
C LYS A 157 -3.84 -8.72 -0.69
N SER A 158 -4.42 -8.45 0.46
CA SER A 158 -3.67 -8.16 1.68
C SER A 158 -2.85 -9.39 2.10
N LYS A 159 -1.63 -9.16 2.57
CA LYS A 159 -0.69 -10.23 2.94
C LYS A 159 -0.07 -9.94 4.29
N SER A 160 0.31 -10.99 5.00
CA SER A 160 1.10 -10.89 6.21
C SER A 160 2.46 -11.53 6.02
N MET A 161 3.45 -11.10 6.78
CA MET A 161 4.79 -11.68 6.76
C MET A 161 5.37 -11.65 8.17
N VAL A 162 6.07 -12.71 8.53
CA VAL A 162 6.89 -12.80 9.75
C VAL A 162 8.33 -12.66 9.34
N ILE A 163 9.02 -11.67 9.87
CA ILE A 163 10.43 -11.43 9.60
C ILE A 163 11.24 -11.80 10.84
N THR A 164 12.18 -12.72 10.67
CA THR A 164 13.01 -13.22 11.78
C THR A 164 14.33 -13.82 11.28
N THR A 165 15.22 -14.18 12.20
CA THR A 165 16.45 -14.89 11.86
C THR A 165 16.17 -16.33 11.42
N ARG A 166 17.01 -16.88 10.55
CA ARG A 166 16.89 -18.26 10.05
C ARG A 166 16.88 -19.31 11.17
N GLN A 167 17.63 -19.09 12.24
CA GLN A 167 17.68 -20.00 13.39
C GLN A 167 16.33 -20.03 14.13
N LYS A 168 15.69 -18.89 14.30
CA LYS A 168 14.35 -18.81 14.91
C LYS A 168 13.26 -19.31 13.98
N HIS A 169 13.39 -19.13 12.67
CA HIS A 169 12.46 -19.69 11.68
C HIS A 169 12.38 -21.22 11.73
N GLN A 170 13.50 -21.89 12.02
CA GLN A 170 13.55 -23.35 12.15
C GLN A 170 12.98 -23.85 13.48
N ILE A 171 13.00 -23.04 14.52
CA ILE A 171 12.51 -23.39 15.87
C ILE A 171 11.03 -23.06 16.03
N SER A 172 10.53 -22.05 15.35
CA SER A 172 9.16 -21.55 15.43
C SER A 172 8.46 -21.72 14.09
N SER A 173 7.73 -22.80 13.90
CA SER A 173 6.74 -22.95 12.82
C SER A 173 5.50 -22.06 13.05
N SER A 174 5.70 -20.90 13.70
CA SER A 174 4.60 -20.01 14.10
C SER A 174 4.09 -19.27 12.87
N SER A 175 2.84 -19.54 12.50
CA SER A 175 2.13 -18.78 11.47
C SER A 175 1.21 -17.75 12.11
N LEU A 176 1.22 -16.53 11.58
CA LEU A 176 0.26 -15.50 11.96
C LEU A 176 -1.15 -15.92 11.53
N SER A 177 -2.04 -15.99 12.50
CA SER A 177 -3.47 -16.16 12.21
C SER A 177 -4.16 -14.83 12.36
N LEU A 178 -4.18 -14.06 11.27
CA LEU A 178 -4.80 -12.73 11.20
C LEU A 178 -6.06 -12.78 10.35
N ASP A 179 -7.03 -11.98 10.73
CA ASP A 179 -8.33 -11.91 10.10
C ASP A 179 -8.73 -10.46 9.78
N ILE A 180 -9.33 -10.25 8.64
CA ILE A 180 -9.98 -9.00 8.24
C ILE A 180 -11.42 -9.32 7.90
N GLU A 181 -12.36 -8.94 8.78
CA GLU A 181 -13.81 -9.11 8.59
C GLU A 181 -14.23 -10.55 8.24
N GLY A 182 -13.70 -11.54 8.97
CA GLY A 182 -14.00 -12.96 8.78
C GLY A 182 -13.18 -13.64 7.65
N ASN A 183 -12.25 -12.91 7.02
CA ASN A 183 -11.39 -13.44 5.99
C ASN A 183 -9.95 -13.53 6.49
N LYS A 184 -9.36 -14.72 6.44
CA LYS A 184 -7.95 -14.91 6.81
C LYS A 184 -7.01 -14.17 5.88
N VAL A 185 -6.02 -13.48 6.45
CA VAL A 185 -4.93 -12.85 5.73
C VAL A 185 -3.87 -13.92 5.42
N GLU A 186 -3.53 -14.06 4.15
CA GLU A 186 -2.51 -15.02 3.72
C GLU A 186 -1.11 -14.58 4.19
N GLN A 187 -0.39 -15.49 4.83
CA GLN A 187 1.03 -15.28 5.17
C GLN A 187 1.91 -15.66 4.00
N VAL A 188 2.85 -14.78 3.65
CA VAL A 188 3.77 -14.96 2.51
C VAL A 188 5.23 -14.88 2.98
N GLN A 189 6.12 -15.53 2.23
CA GLN A 189 7.57 -15.48 2.47
C GLN A 189 8.25 -14.30 1.77
N SER A 190 7.59 -13.72 0.78
CA SER A 190 8.07 -12.51 0.12
C SER A 190 6.90 -11.65 -0.36
N HIS A 191 7.08 -10.34 -0.34
CA HIS A 191 6.09 -9.38 -0.80
C HIS A 191 6.74 -8.25 -1.58
N LYS A 192 6.04 -7.77 -2.61
CA LYS A 192 6.50 -6.64 -3.42
C LYS A 192 5.90 -5.35 -2.87
N LEU A 193 6.73 -4.50 -2.31
CA LEU A 193 6.35 -3.20 -1.77
C LEU A 193 7.04 -2.09 -2.57
N SER A 194 6.25 -1.19 -3.16
CA SER A 194 6.77 -0.02 -3.92
C SER A 194 7.85 -0.37 -4.96
N GLY A 195 7.67 -1.51 -5.63
CA GLY A 195 8.58 -1.96 -6.70
C GLY A 195 9.75 -2.82 -6.24
N LEU A 196 10.02 -2.94 -4.93
CA LEU A 196 11.04 -3.81 -4.34
C LEU A 196 10.39 -5.05 -3.71
N THR A 197 11.02 -6.20 -3.87
CA THR A 197 10.59 -7.45 -3.25
C THR A 197 11.37 -7.68 -1.97
N ILE A 198 10.67 -7.70 -0.83
CA ILE A 198 11.21 -8.00 0.50
C ILE A 198 10.91 -9.46 0.79
N ASP A 199 11.84 -10.16 1.42
CA ASP A 199 11.66 -11.54 1.90
C ASP A 199 11.74 -11.60 3.43
N ASP A 200 11.16 -12.67 4.01
CA ASP A 200 11.04 -12.91 5.44
C ASP A 200 12.37 -13.06 6.19
N SER A 201 13.45 -13.22 5.46
CA SER A 201 14.82 -13.34 5.98
C SER A 201 15.71 -12.14 5.65
N LEU A 202 15.17 -11.11 4.98
CA LEU A 202 15.86 -9.88 4.55
C LEU A 202 17.13 -10.13 3.72
N ARG A 203 17.16 -11.20 2.92
CA ARG A 203 18.32 -11.57 2.08
C ARG A 203 18.30 -10.96 0.70
N TRP A 204 17.15 -10.42 0.30
CA TRP A 204 16.95 -9.80 -1.01
C TRP A 204 17.10 -10.76 -2.19
N GLN A 205 17.18 -12.09 -1.94
CA GLN A 205 17.36 -13.08 -3.00
C GLN A 205 16.28 -13.00 -4.08
N PRO A 206 14.96 -12.94 -3.75
CA PRO A 206 13.91 -12.81 -4.76
C PRO A 206 14.03 -11.53 -5.59
N GLN A 207 14.45 -10.42 -4.97
CA GLN A 207 14.67 -9.14 -5.64
C GLN A 207 15.83 -9.21 -6.64
N ILE A 208 16.96 -9.80 -6.22
CA ILE A 208 18.15 -9.95 -7.07
C ILE A 208 17.81 -10.82 -8.27
N GLU A 209 17.13 -11.95 -8.07
CA GLU A 209 16.72 -12.85 -9.16
C GLU A 209 15.80 -12.17 -10.17
N GLN A 210 14.80 -11.39 -9.70
CA GLN A 210 13.92 -10.62 -10.58
C GLN A 210 14.68 -9.57 -11.36
N LEU A 211 15.62 -8.87 -10.71
CA LEU A 211 16.47 -7.86 -11.35
C LEU A 211 17.35 -8.49 -12.44
N CYS A 212 18.01 -9.61 -12.14
CA CYS A 212 18.82 -10.34 -13.10
C CYS A 212 18.01 -10.80 -14.32
N LYS A 213 16.82 -11.37 -14.11
CA LYS A 213 15.92 -11.77 -15.20
C LYS A 213 15.53 -10.58 -16.09
N ARG A 214 15.20 -9.42 -15.48
CA ARG A 214 14.84 -8.21 -16.23
C ARG A 214 16.00 -7.66 -17.02
N ILE A 215 17.20 -7.58 -16.43
CA ILE A 215 18.40 -7.13 -17.10
C ILE A 215 18.75 -8.05 -18.27
N SER A 216 18.76 -9.37 -18.07
CA SER A 216 19.05 -10.35 -19.11
C SER A 216 18.08 -10.23 -20.29
N LYS A 217 16.77 -10.03 -20.01
CA LYS A 217 15.77 -9.79 -21.06
C LYS A 217 16.06 -8.52 -21.86
N ASN A 218 16.41 -7.43 -21.20
CA ASN A 218 16.71 -6.16 -21.84
C ASN A 218 18.01 -6.24 -22.67
N LEU A 219 19.05 -6.88 -22.15
CA LEU A 219 20.29 -7.12 -22.88
C LEU A 219 20.06 -7.98 -24.14
N PHE A 220 19.24 -9.03 -24.03
CA PHE A 220 18.85 -9.83 -25.18
C PHE A 220 18.13 -9.00 -26.26
N LEU A 221 17.18 -8.15 -25.86
CA LEU A 221 16.47 -7.26 -26.78
C LEU A 221 17.45 -6.27 -27.45
N LEU A 222 18.34 -5.65 -26.67
CA LEU A 222 19.35 -4.74 -27.21
C LEU A 222 20.30 -5.44 -28.19
N SER A 223 20.76 -6.65 -27.89
CA SER A 223 21.60 -7.41 -28.79
C SER A 223 20.91 -7.76 -30.13
N ARG A 224 19.60 -8.05 -30.09
CA ARG A 224 18.78 -8.27 -31.29
C ARG A 224 18.58 -6.99 -32.09
N LEU A 225 18.40 -5.85 -31.45
CA LEU A 225 18.23 -4.57 -32.08
C LEU A 225 19.55 -4.08 -32.77
N GLN A 226 20.70 -4.54 -32.28
CA GLN A 226 21.99 -4.16 -32.81
C GLN A 226 22.15 -4.45 -34.33
N SER A 227 21.49 -5.48 -34.86
CA SER A 227 21.50 -5.83 -36.27
C SER A 227 20.51 -5.02 -37.13
N VAL A 228 19.54 -4.33 -36.48
CA VAL A 228 18.43 -3.65 -37.18
C VAL A 228 18.56 -2.12 -37.12
N ILE A 229 19.20 -1.60 -36.05
CA ILE A 229 19.30 -0.15 -35.83
C ILE A 229 20.61 0.40 -36.40
N SER A 230 20.54 1.51 -37.10
CA SER A 230 21.73 2.22 -37.66
C SER A 230 22.68 2.68 -36.54
N PHE A 231 23.95 2.87 -36.86
CA PHE A 231 24.97 3.30 -35.88
C PHE A 231 24.63 4.65 -35.22
N GLU A 232 23.97 5.56 -35.94
CA GLU A 232 23.56 6.85 -35.43
C GLU A 232 22.42 6.74 -34.37
N ALA A 233 21.52 5.79 -34.54
CA ALA A 233 20.43 5.54 -33.61
C ALA A 233 20.84 4.72 -32.35
N ARG A 234 22.12 4.30 -32.26
CA ARG A 234 22.70 3.57 -31.11
C ARG A 234 23.39 4.49 -30.11
N LYS A 235 23.60 5.77 -30.46
CA LYS A 235 24.10 6.81 -29.55
C LYS A 235 22.98 7.38 -28.70
#